data_762e3ce10be89832f98e6d66525d8a25
#
_entry.id   762e3ce10be89832f98e6d66525d8a25
#
_cell.length_a   1.000
_cell.length_b   1.000
_cell.length_c   1.000
_cell.angle_alpha   90.00
_cell.angle_beta   90.00
_cell.angle_gamma   90.00
#
_symmetry.space_group_name_H-M   'P 1'
#
loop_
_entity.id
_entity.type
_entity.pdbx_description
1 polymer ?
#
loop_
_entity_poly.entity_id
_entity_poly.type
_entity_poly.pdbx_seq_one_letter_code
_entity_poly.pdbx_strand_id
1 'polypeptide(L)'
;STTSTGIATTVNANPVASIVSNDADNIICAGQSVTFTGAPTGTNYNFRVNGVSVQNGAVGTYTTSTLVNGNTVDVIVTNASGCTGTSGVITMTVNANPVAVLTSSDGDNIICSGESVTFTGSGGTNYEFFVDGTSVQNGAGTTYVTTGLLNGQTVTVVVSNASGCSTTSTGIATTVNANPVASI
;
A
#
# COMPACT_ATOMS: atom_id res chain seq x y z
N SER A 1 36.34 -1.59 -66.82
CA SER A 1 35.33 -1.99 -65.86
C SER A 1 35.70 -1.44 -64.49
N THR A 2 34.87 -0.58 -63.95
CA THR A 2 35.03 -0.04 -62.59
C THR A 2 34.22 -0.93 -61.62
N THR A 3 34.90 -1.61 -60.69
CA THR A 3 34.29 -2.36 -59.62
C THR A 3 33.88 -1.41 -58.51
N SER A 4 32.58 -1.42 -58.09
CA SER A 4 32.13 -0.66 -56.92
C SER A 4 32.71 -1.28 -55.65
N THR A 5 33.15 -0.45 -54.70
CA THR A 5 33.55 -0.91 -53.38
C THR A 5 32.28 -1.31 -52.60
N GLY A 6 32.29 -2.51 -52.04
CA GLY A 6 31.17 -3.00 -51.17
C GLY A 6 31.04 -2.12 -49.93
N ILE A 7 29.81 -1.81 -49.52
CA ILE A 7 29.48 -1.12 -48.28
C ILE A 7 29.28 -2.20 -47.19
N ALA A 8 30.11 -2.17 -46.14
CA ALA A 8 29.93 -3.02 -44.97
C ALA A 8 28.83 -2.43 -44.07
N THR A 9 27.82 -3.22 -43.75
CA THR A 9 26.71 -2.84 -42.85
C THR A 9 26.86 -3.59 -41.54
N THR A 10 26.86 -2.87 -40.41
CA THR A 10 26.81 -3.49 -39.07
C THR A 10 25.36 -3.55 -38.59
N VAL A 11 24.89 -4.73 -38.21
CA VAL A 11 23.57 -4.94 -37.61
C VAL A 11 23.75 -5.19 -36.13
N ASN A 12 23.21 -4.29 -35.29
CA ASN A 12 23.21 -4.45 -33.83
C ASN A 12 21.96 -5.20 -33.38
N ALA A 13 22.12 -6.11 -32.42
CA ALA A 13 21.02 -6.87 -31.88
C ALA A 13 20.14 -6.02 -30.95
N ASN A 14 18.84 -6.24 -30.97
CA ASN A 14 17.91 -5.70 -29.98
C ASN A 14 18.15 -6.36 -28.62
N PRO A 15 18.03 -5.61 -27.50
CA PRO A 15 18.07 -6.21 -26.17
C PRO A 15 16.83 -7.11 -25.96
N VAL A 16 17.02 -8.26 -25.29
CA VAL A 16 15.91 -9.10 -24.82
C VAL A 16 15.44 -8.52 -23.48
N ALA A 17 14.50 -7.57 -23.54
CA ALA A 17 14.01 -6.88 -22.36
C ALA A 17 13.14 -7.78 -21.49
N SER A 18 13.30 -7.65 -20.18
CA SER A 18 12.43 -8.28 -19.17
C SER A 18 12.12 -7.29 -18.06
N ILE A 19 11.05 -7.56 -17.32
CA ILE A 19 10.62 -6.77 -16.16
C ILE A 19 10.28 -7.73 -15.02
N VAL A 20 10.63 -7.34 -13.79
CA VAL A 20 10.25 -8.05 -12.57
C VAL A 20 9.70 -7.05 -11.56
N SER A 21 8.76 -7.50 -10.73
CA SER A 21 8.22 -6.78 -9.59
C SER A 21 8.94 -7.25 -8.32
N ASN A 22 9.07 -6.37 -7.31
CA ASN A 22 9.49 -6.76 -5.96
C ASN A 22 8.36 -7.44 -5.16
N ASP A 23 7.14 -7.43 -5.69
CA ASP A 23 5.98 -8.17 -5.18
C ASP A 23 5.85 -9.49 -5.96
N ALA A 24 5.95 -10.63 -5.24
CA ALA A 24 6.12 -11.95 -5.87
C ALA A 24 4.85 -12.47 -6.57
N ASP A 25 3.67 -12.11 -6.09
CA ASP A 25 2.38 -12.53 -6.63
C ASP A 25 1.66 -11.42 -7.41
N ASN A 26 2.23 -10.21 -7.43
CA ASN A 26 1.67 -9.01 -8.04
C ASN A 26 0.28 -8.64 -7.48
N ILE A 27 0.04 -8.93 -6.19
CA ILE A 27 -1.21 -8.65 -5.47
C ILE A 27 -0.91 -7.67 -4.33
N ILE A 28 -1.32 -6.43 -4.46
CA ILE A 28 -1.06 -5.36 -3.49
C ILE A 28 -2.37 -4.76 -2.96
N CYS A 29 -2.27 -4.03 -1.86
CA CYS A 29 -3.35 -3.18 -1.38
C CYS A 29 -3.28 -1.79 -2.04
N ALA A 30 -4.41 -1.12 -2.17
CA ALA A 30 -4.46 0.23 -2.72
C ALA A 30 -3.54 1.18 -1.94
N GLY A 31 -2.68 1.90 -2.66
CA GLY A 31 -1.69 2.80 -2.08
C GLY A 31 -0.39 2.13 -1.62
N GLN A 32 -0.27 0.81 -1.68
CA GLN A 32 0.98 0.10 -1.39
C GLN A 32 2.02 0.39 -2.47
N SER A 33 3.27 0.64 -2.04
CA SER A 33 4.39 0.90 -2.95
C SER A 33 4.92 -0.39 -3.55
N VAL A 34 5.11 -0.41 -4.86
CA VAL A 34 5.73 -1.51 -5.61
C VAL A 34 6.84 -0.97 -6.49
N THR A 35 7.92 -1.74 -6.64
CA THR A 35 9.07 -1.39 -7.48
C THR A 35 9.24 -2.42 -8.59
N PHE A 36 9.30 -1.94 -9.82
CA PHE A 36 9.60 -2.71 -11.02
C PHE A 36 11.05 -2.51 -11.41
N THR A 37 11.73 -3.58 -11.83
CA THR A 37 13.10 -3.55 -12.31
C THR A 37 13.16 -4.07 -13.75
N GLY A 38 13.72 -3.26 -14.65
CA GLY A 38 13.95 -3.61 -16.05
C GLY A 38 15.32 -4.24 -16.26
N ALA A 39 15.41 -5.23 -17.14
CA ALA A 39 16.64 -5.86 -17.59
C ALA A 39 16.60 -6.11 -19.11
N PRO A 40 17.75 -6.31 -19.79
CA PRO A 40 19.13 -6.21 -19.29
C PRO A 40 19.55 -4.77 -19.01
N THR A 41 20.80 -4.55 -18.55
CA THR A 41 21.38 -3.21 -18.43
C THR A 41 21.33 -2.48 -19.77
N GLY A 42 20.70 -1.30 -19.77
CA GLY A 42 20.53 -0.42 -20.92
C GLY A 42 21.00 0.99 -20.65
N THR A 43 20.98 1.81 -21.67
CA THR A 43 21.26 3.26 -21.57
C THR A 43 20.00 4.05 -21.28
N ASN A 44 18.82 3.48 -21.57
CA ASN A 44 17.52 4.07 -21.29
C ASN A 44 16.47 3.00 -20.99
N TYR A 45 15.57 3.32 -20.05
CA TYR A 45 14.42 2.52 -19.65
C TYR A 45 13.17 3.38 -19.74
N ASN A 46 12.22 2.96 -20.55
CA ASN A 46 10.90 3.60 -20.62
C ASN A 46 9.87 2.67 -19.99
N PHE A 47 9.56 2.89 -18.71
CA PHE A 47 8.48 2.19 -18.01
C PHE A 47 7.14 2.76 -18.42
N ARG A 48 6.17 1.87 -18.68
CA ARG A 48 4.82 2.23 -19.11
C ARG A 48 3.80 1.55 -18.22
N VAL A 49 2.73 2.29 -17.91
CA VAL A 49 1.53 1.75 -17.28
C VAL A 49 0.40 1.83 -18.31
N ASN A 50 -0.26 0.71 -18.58
CA ASN A 50 -1.29 0.59 -19.62
C ASN A 50 -0.81 1.14 -21.00
N GLY A 51 0.46 0.89 -21.33
CA GLY A 51 1.08 1.37 -22.55
C GLY A 51 1.49 2.85 -22.56
N VAL A 52 1.15 3.61 -21.51
CA VAL A 52 1.52 5.05 -21.38
C VAL A 52 2.84 5.18 -20.61
N SER A 53 3.79 5.94 -21.15
CA SER A 53 5.08 6.21 -20.51
C SER A 53 4.90 6.97 -19.20
N VAL A 54 5.40 6.41 -18.09
CA VAL A 54 5.35 7.00 -16.74
C VAL A 54 6.73 7.37 -16.22
N GLN A 55 7.78 6.73 -16.74
CA GLN A 55 9.18 7.08 -16.47
C GLN A 55 10.01 6.75 -17.69
N ASN A 56 10.90 7.69 -18.10
CA ASN A 56 11.81 7.50 -19.22
C ASN A 56 13.16 8.10 -18.87
N GLY A 57 14.23 7.29 -18.88
CA GLY A 57 15.58 7.71 -18.52
C GLY A 57 16.52 6.55 -18.22
N ALA A 58 17.71 6.86 -17.68
CA ALA A 58 18.76 5.88 -17.42
C ALA A 58 18.52 5.00 -16.18
N VAL A 59 17.51 5.30 -15.35
CA VAL A 59 17.20 4.56 -14.13
C VAL A 59 16.40 3.29 -14.47
N GLY A 60 16.99 2.13 -14.21
CA GLY A 60 16.41 0.81 -14.51
C GLY A 60 15.35 0.33 -13.52
N THR A 61 14.87 1.18 -12.60
CA THR A 61 13.82 0.87 -11.66
C THR A 61 12.70 1.92 -11.69
N TYR A 62 11.47 1.49 -11.52
CA TYR A 62 10.28 2.35 -11.39
C TYR A 62 9.50 1.97 -10.14
N THR A 63 9.32 2.92 -9.23
CA THR A 63 8.57 2.73 -7.98
C THR A 63 7.31 3.58 -8.00
N THR A 64 6.18 2.98 -7.62
CA THR A 64 4.88 3.66 -7.60
C THR A 64 3.97 3.09 -6.52
N SER A 65 3.04 3.92 -6.02
CA SER A 65 1.96 3.54 -5.10
C SER A 65 0.57 3.89 -5.67
N THR A 66 0.49 4.26 -6.95
CA THR A 66 -0.74 4.79 -7.58
C THR A 66 -1.42 3.79 -8.51
N LEU A 67 -0.96 2.54 -8.54
CA LEU A 67 -1.58 1.52 -9.37
C LEU A 67 -3.00 1.19 -8.88
N VAL A 68 -3.86 0.91 -9.84
CA VAL A 68 -5.22 0.42 -9.60
C VAL A 68 -5.39 -0.98 -10.16
N ASN A 69 -6.42 -1.68 -9.71
CA ASN A 69 -6.66 -3.06 -10.13
C ASN A 69 -6.75 -3.20 -11.65
N GLY A 70 -6.00 -4.18 -12.19
CA GLY A 70 -5.91 -4.45 -13.62
C GLY A 70 -4.89 -3.59 -14.38
N ASN A 71 -4.16 -2.68 -13.72
CA ASN A 71 -3.08 -1.99 -14.39
C ASN A 71 -2.01 -2.97 -14.90
N THR A 72 -1.52 -2.71 -16.10
CA THR A 72 -0.42 -3.45 -16.71
C THR A 72 0.84 -2.60 -16.72
N VAL A 73 1.99 -3.23 -16.44
CA VAL A 73 3.30 -2.56 -16.43
C VAL A 73 4.25 -3.30 -17.36
N ASP A 74 4.95 -2.56 -18.21
CA ASP A 74 6.04 -3.07 -19.05
C ASP A 74 7.19 -2.06 -19.12
N VAL A 75 8.32 -2.46 -19.71
CA VAL A 75 9.47 -1.61 -19.95
C VAL A 75 10.02 -1.79 -21.35
N ILE A 76 10.39 -0.67 -22.00
CA ILE A 76 11.21 -0.67 -23.19
C ILE A 76 12.64 -0.33 -22.77
N VAL A 77 13.58 -1.23 -23.09
CA VAL A 77 15.01 -1.06 -22.79
C VAL A 77 15.72 -0.68 -24.07
N THR A 78 16.56 0.36 -24.01
CA THR A 78 17.44 0.78 -25.10
C THR A 78 18.88 0.44 -24.74
N ASN A 79 19.61 -0.22 -25.63
CA ASN A 79 21.02 -0.53 -25.45
C ASN A 79 21.95 0.60 -25.93
N ALA A 80 23.26 0.45 -25.74
CA ALA A 80 24.26 1.45 -26.15
C ALA A 80 24.32 1.71 -27.67
N SER A 81 23.82 0.77 -28.47
CA SER A 81 23.73 0.92 -29.94
C SER A 81 22.44 1.61 -30.40
N GLY A 82 21.57 2.03 -29.45
CA GLY A 82 20.29 2.65 -29.75
C GLY A 82 19.17 1.66 -30.14
N CYS A 83 19.42 0.34 -30.10
CA CYS A 83 18.41 -0.66 -30.38
C CYS A 83 17.51 -0.85 -29.16
N THR A 84 16.22 -1.10 -29.39
CA THR A 84 15.21 -1.24 -28.34
C THR A 84 14.63 -2.65 -28.25
N GLY A 85 14.28 -3.07 -27.05
CA GLY A 85 13.49 -4.28 -26.79
C GLY A 85 12.38 -3.96 -25.80
N THR A 86 11.22 -4.61 -25.95
CA THR A 86 10.08 -4.48 -25.04
C THR A 86 9.94 -5.74 -24.21
N SER A 87 9.72 -5.59 -22.91
CA SER A 87 9.49 -6.72 -21.99
C SER A 87 8.12 -7.36 -22.21
N GLY A 88 7.88 -8.52 -21.57
CA GLY A 88 6.54 -8.97 -21.26
C GLY A 88 5.80 -7.98 -20.35
N VAL A 89 4.51 -8.23 -20.14
CA VAL A 89 3.62 -7.38 -19.35
C VAL A 89 3.39 -8.04 -17.98
N ILE A 90 3.51 -7.27 -16.90
CA ILE A 90 3.03 -7.64 -15.56
C ILE A 90 1.65 -7.03 -15.36
N THR A 91 0.65 -7.84 -15.02
CA THR A 91 -0.68 -7.37 -14.63
C THR A 91 -0.78 -7.35 -13.11
N MET A 92 -1.19 -6.22 -12.54
CA MET A 92 -1.34 -6.03 -11.09
C MET A 92 -2.76 -6.28 -10.63
N THR A 93 -2.91 -7.01 -9.53
CA THR A 93 -4.15 -7.07 -8.75
C THR A 93 -4.03 -6.10 -7.59
N VAL A 94 -4.92 -5.11 -7.53
CA VAL A 94 -4.95 -4.13 -6.45
C VAL A 94 -6.24 -4.26 -5.67
N ASN A 95 -6.14 -4.75 -4.43
CA ASN A 95 -7.25 -4.91 -3.52
C ASN A 95 -7.59 -3.58 -2.84
N ALA A 96 -8.88 -3.29 -2.71
CA ALA A 96 -9.34 -2.11 -2.00
C ALA A 96 -9.06 -2.24 -0.49
N ASN A 97 -8.65 -1.14 0.15
CA ASN A 97 -8.55 -1.07 1.59
C ASN A 97 -9.95 -1.05 2.22
N PRO A 98 -10.14 -1.63 3.41
CA PRO A 98 -11.40 -1.51 4.15
C PRO A 98 -11.61 -0.06 4.62
N VAL A 99 -12.87 0.32 4.85
CA VAL A 99 -13.21 1.60 5.48
C VAL A 99 -13.34 1.37 6.98
N ALA A 100 -12.30 1.70 7.75
CA ALA A 100 -12.31 1.54 9.20
C ALA A 100 -13.16 2.62 9.87
N VAL A 101 -14.18 2.20 10.63
CA VAL A 101 -15.01 3.08 11.46
C VAL A 101 -14.93 2.62 12.91
N LEU A 102 -14.76 3.57 13.83
CA LEU A 102 -14.81 3.36 15.28
C LEU A 102 -15.91 4.24 15.86
N THR A 103 -16.72 3.68 16.74
CA THR A 103 -17.74 4.39 17.51
C THR A 103 -17.63 4.05 18.98
N SER A 104 -18.06 4.97 19.85
CA SER A 104 -18.14 4.80 21.30
C SER A 104 -19.61 4.65 21.74
N SER A 105 -19.87 3.86 22.80
CA SER A 105 -21.18 3.83 23.47
C SER A 105 -21.47 5.11 24.25
N ASP A 106 -20.45 5.89 24.59
CA ASP A 106 -20.57 7.19 25.21
C ASP A 106 -20.57 8.29 24.16
N GLY A 107 -21.63 9.12 24.13
CA GLY A 107 -21.87 10.05 23.02
C GLY A 107 -21.00 11.30 23.03
N ASP A 108 -20.50 11.73 24.19
CA ASP A 108 -19.60 12.88 24.34
C ASP A 108 -18.16 12.48 24.70
N ASN A 109 -17.94 11.17 24.94
CA ASN A 109 -16.66 10.56 25.34
C ASN A 109 -16.11 11.16 26.67
N ILE A 110 -17.03 11.55 27.59
CA ILE A 110 -16.73 12.06 28.92
C ILE A 110 -17.28 11.10 29.98
N ILE A 111 -16.42 10.29 30.57
CA ILE A 111 -16.78 9.24 31.52
C ILE A 111 -16.24 9.51 32.92
N CYS A 112 -16.80 8.84 33.92
CA CYS A 112 -16.22 8.79 35.26
C CYS A 112 -15.16 7.68 35.37
N SER A 113 -14.22 7.83 36.29
CA SER A 113 -13.20 6.81 36.54
C SER A 113 -13.84 5.47 36.92
N GLY A 114 -13.50 4.40 36.18
CA GLY A 114 -14.06 3.05 36.37
C GLY A 114 -15.38 2.81 35.63
N GLU A 115 -15.93 3.78 34.94
CA GLU A 115 -17.11 3.60 34.08
C GLU A 115 -16.82 2.71 32.88
N SER A 116 -17.79 1.84 32.54
CA SER A 116 -17.65 0.93 31.39
C SER A 116 -18.02 1.62 30.10
N VAL A 117 -17.11 1.62 29.14
CA VAL A 117 -17.34 2.11 27.78
C VAL A 117 -17.09 0.99 26.77
N THR A 118 -17.91 0.94 25.73
CA THR A 118 -17.80 -0.01 24.62
C THR A 118 -17.42 0.73 23.35
N PHE A 119 -16.30 0.37 22.74
CA PHE A 119 -15.91 0.81 21.43
C PHE A 119 -16.31 -0.23 20.40
N THR A 120 -16.93 0.18 19.30
CA THR A 120 -17.36 -0.70 18.21
C THR A 120 -16.65 -0.35 16.92
N GLY A 121 -15.91 -1.32 16.37
CA GLY A 121 -15.28 -1.26 15.07
C GLY A 121 -16.17 -1.83 13.97
N SER A 122 -16.08 -1.27 12.75
CA SER A 122 -16.76 -1.82 11.57
C SER A 122 -15.96 -1.58 10.30
N GLY A 123 -16.33 -2.30 9.23
CA GLY A 123 -15.76 -2.12 7.87
C GLY A 123 -14.85 -3.25 7.39
N GLY A 124 -14.66 -4.33 8.16
CA GLY A 124 -13.82 -5.45 7.74
C GLY A 124 -14.19 -6.78 8.40
N THR A 125 -13.22 -7.69 8.49
CA THR A 125 -13.38 -9.05 9.00
C THR A 125 -12.52 -9.33 10.24
N ASN A 126 -11.47 -8.51 10.47
CA ASN A 126 -10.63 -8.56 11.66
C ASN A 126 -10.45 -7.15 12.23
N TYR A 127 -10.40 -7.06 13.55
CA TYR A 127 -10.35 -5.80 14.29
C TYR A 127 -9.27 -5.87 15.35
N GLU A 128 -8.32 -4.96 15.29
CA GLU A 128 -7.30 -4.79 16.31
C GLU A 128 -7.47 -3.43 16.96
N PHE A 129 -7.88 -3.43 18.25
CA PHE A 129 -8.07 -2.21 19.04
C PHE A 129 -6.78 -1.80 19.73
N PHE A 130 -6.53 -0.51 19.76
CA PHE A 130 -5.38 0.10 20.39
C PHE A 130 -5.81 1.19 21.36
N VAL A 131 -5.09 1.29 22.47
CA VAL A 131 -5.15 2.43 23.40
C VAL A 131 -3.76 3.08 23.37
N ASP A 132 -3.68 4.34 22.96
CA ASP A 132 -2.43 5.09 22.79
C ASP A 132 -1.35 4.32 22.01
N GLY A 133 -1.77 3.62 20.95
CA GLY A 133 -0.88 2.82 20.10
C GLY A 133 -0.49 1.44 20.67
N THR A 134 -0.96 1.08 21.87
CA THR A 134 -0.76 -0.27 22.44
C THR A 134 -1.95 -1.16 22.08
N SER A 135 -1.69 -2.32 21.46
CA SER A 135 -2.72 -3.30 21.12
C SER A 135 -3.34 -3.88 22.38
N VAL A 136 -4.66 -3.82 22.49
CA VAL A 136 -5.42 -4.29 23.65
C VAL A 136 -6.36 -5.45 23.32
N GLN A 137 -6.74 -5.60 22.05
CA GLN A 137 -7.58 -6.71 21.57
C GLN A 137 -7.33 -6.90 20.07
N ASN A 138 -7.25 -8.17 19.62
CA ASN A 138 -7.14 -8.53 18.20
C ASN A 138 -7.98 -9.77 17.89
N GLY A 139 -8.74 -9.73 16.81
CA GLY A 139 -9.54 -10.85 16.32
C GLY A 139 -10.78 -10.41 15.56
N ALA A 140 -11.71 -11.36 15.33
CA ALA A 140 -12.96 -11.10 14.62
C ALA A 140 -14.02 -10.35 15.47
N GLY A 141 -13.76 -10.14 16.77
CA GLY A 141 -14.67 -9.40 17.66
C GLY A 141 -14.73 -7.93 17.29
N THR A 142 -15.92 -7.44 17.04
CA THR A 142 -16.16 -6.05 16.59
C THR A 142 -16.19 -5.05 17.75
N THR A 143 -16.16 -5.49 19.00
CA THR A 143 -16.30 -4.63 20.18
C THR A 143 -15.14 -4.82 21.15
N TYR A 144 -14.68 -3.69 21.70
CA TYR A 144 -13.75 -3.62 22.83
C TYR A 144 -14.44 -2.93 24.00
N VAL A 145 -14.55 -3.62 25.13
CA VAL A 145 -15.17 -3.10 26.36
C VAL A 145 -14.10 -2.88 27.41
N THR A 146 -14.07 -1.72 28.02
CA THR A 146 -13.09 -1.38 29.05
C THR A 146 -13.67 -0.48 30.13
N THR A 147 -13.11 -0.61 31.34
CA THR A 147 -13.34 0.28 32.50
C THR A 147 -12.06 0.98 32.95
N GLY A 148 -10.94 0.72 32.24
CA GLY A 148 -9.59 1.11 32.66
C GLY A 148 -8.98 2.28 31.89
N LEU A 149 -9.78 3.05 31.15
CA LEU A 149 -9.25 4.22 30.45
C LEU A 149 -8.82 5.31 31.43
N LEU A 150 -7.71 5.95 31.10
CA LEU A 150 -7.19 7.13 31.79
C LEU A 150 -7.55 8.40 31.00
N ASN A 151 -7.58 9.53 31.70
CA ASN A 151 -7.88 10.80 31.06
C ASN A 151 -6.93 11.15 29.92
N GLY A 152 -7.50 11.49 28.77
CA GLY A 152 -6.77 11.88 27.55
C GLY A 152 -6.33 10.71 26.67
N GLN A 153 -6.57 9.45 27.07
CA GLN A 153 -6.25 8.30 26.20
C GLN A 153 -7.10 8.26 24.95
N THR A 154 -6.47 7.83 23.86
CA THR A 154 -7.09 7.73 22.53
C THR A 154 -7.23 6.26 22.14
N VAL A 155 -8.43 5.87 21.76
CA VAL A 155 -8.73 4.54 21.21
C VAL A 155 -8.78 4.61 19.69
N THR A 156 -8.14 3.66 19.02
CA THR A 156 -8.22 3.44 17.56
C THR A 156 -8.49 1.98 17.27
N VAL A 157 -8.99 1.68 16.07
CA VAL A 157 -9.10 0.32 15.57
C VAL A 157 -8.44 0.21 14.20
N VAL A 158 -7.60 -0.80 14.02
CA VAL A 158 -7.13 -1.26 12.71
C VAL A 158 -8.09 -2.33 12.23
N VAL A 159 -8.69 -2.08 11.08
CA VAL A 159 -9.64 -2.99 10.44
C VAL A 159 -8.97 -3.63 9.24
N SER A 160 -9.01 -4.96 9.16
CA SER A 160 -8.50 -5.72 8.01
C SER A 160 -9.62 -6.44 7.29
N ASN A 161 -9.50 -6.57 5.96
CA ASN A 161 -10.43 -7.32 5.13
C ASN A 161 -9.90 -8.74 4.81
N ALA A 162 -10.68 -9.54 4.10
CA ALA A 162 -10.32 -10.90 3.71
C ALA A 162 -9.11 -10.98 2.74
N SER A 163 -8.79 -9.89 2.04
CA SER A 163 -7.61 -9.79 1.17
C SER A 163 -6.33 -9.38 1.92
N GLY A 164 -6.38 -9.22 3.25
CA GLY A 164 -5.25 -8.81 4.07
C GLY A 164 -4.96 -7.31 4.06
N CYS A 165 -5.75 -6.51 3.36
CA CYS A 165 -5.61 -5.06 3.38
C CYS A 165 -6.19 -4.47 4.65
N SER A 166 -5.56 -3.43 5.20
CA SER A 166 -5.96 -2.83 6.46
C SER A 166 -6.00 -1.30 6.39
N THR A 167 -6.82 -0.74 7.28
CA THR A 167 -6.92 0.72 7.49
C THR A 167 -7.14 0.99 8.98
N THR A 168 -6.59 2.09 9.46
CA THR A 168 -6.80 2.57 10.84
C THR A 168 -7.94 3.60 10.85
N SER A 169 -8.83 3.52 11.84
CA SER A 169 -9.88 4.51 12.06
C SER A 169 -9.31 5.85 12.52
N THR A 170 -10.13 6.90 12.48
CA THR A 170 -9.91 8.08 13.32
C THR A 170 -9.94 7.64 14.78
N GLY A 171 -9.09 8.27 15.62
CA GLY A 171 -9.05 8.02 17.04
C GLY A 171 -10.20 8.70 17.77
N ILE A 172 -10.69 8.05 18.86
CA ILE A 172 -11.61 8.64 19.82
C ILE A 172 -10.82 8.92 21.10
N ALA A 173 -10.66 10.21 21.44
CA ALA A 173 -10.06 10.63 22.70
C ALA A 173 -11.13 10.65 23.80
N THR A 174 -10.80 10.11 24.97
CA THR A 174 -11.73 10.02 26.11
C THR A 174 -11.30 10.93 27.24
N THR A 175 -12.22 11.73 27.76
CA THR A 175 -12.03 12.51 29.01
C THR A 175 -12.53 11.65 30.17
N VAL A 176 -11.65 11.41 31.15
CA VAL A 176 -11.99 10.64 32.35
C VAL A 176 -11.94 11.53 33.58
N ASN A 177 -13.09 11.76 34.19
CA ASN A 177 -13.22 12.56 35.41
C ASN A 177 -13.01 11.70 36.64
N ALA A 178 -12.34 12.24 37.65
CA ALA A 178 -12.19 11.58 38.93
C ALA A 178 -13.55 11.48 39.66
N ASN A 179 -13.79 10.36 40.30
CA ASN A 179 -14.98 10.21 41.19
C ASN A 179 -14.88 11.14 42.39
N PRO A 180 -16.00 11.74 42.85
CA PRO A 180 -16.00 12.54 44.07
C PRO A 180 -15.63 11.71 45.31
N VAL A 181 -14.79 12.27 46.15
CA VAL A 181 -14.46 11.65 47.44
C VAL A 181 -15.50 12.11 48.47
N ALA A 182 -16.30 11.15 48.95
CA ALA A 182 -17.22 11.43 50.05
C ALA A 182 -16.41 11.57 51.37
N SER A 183 -16.53 12.71 52.07
CA SER A 183 -16.01 12.90 53.42
C SER A 183 -17.19 12.85 54.43
N ILE A 184 -16.99 12.14 55.54
CA ILE A 184 -17.92 12.07 56.65
C ILE A 184 -17.48 13.03 57.72
#